data_364354ad39772ac54296761e30e376da
#
_entry.id   364354ad39772ac54296761e30e376da
#
_cell.length_a   1.000
_cell.length_b   1.000
_cell.length_c   1.000
_cell.angle_alpha   90.00
_cell.angle_beta   90.00
_cell.angle_gamma   90.00
#
_symmetry.space_group_name_H-M   'P 1'
#
loop_
_entity.id
_entity.type
_entity.pdbx_description
1 polymer ?
#
loop_
_entity_poly.entity_id
_entity_poly.type
_entity_poly.pdbx_seq_one_letter_code
_entity_poly.pdbx_strand_id
1 'polypeptide(L)'
;QQDYFRRLIRHERQEVLDHIDQMKQQLQDNPETGDEGDIAIREEQLRLLFRQIDRESRLLPKYDAALMRLEKGEYGFCRDTGEPIGLQRLLLRPTAELSIEAKTKEEKVEIQ
;
A
#
# COMPACT_ATOMS: atom_id res chain seq x y z
N GLN A 1 -20.39 -10.25 -2.27
CA GLN A 1 -19.17 -10.07 -1.48
C GLN A 1 -17.99 -9.66 -2.34
N GLN A 2 -17.79 -10.27 -3.51
CA GLN A 2 -16.68 -9.91 -4.39
C GLN A 2 -16.81 -8.50 -4.94
N ASP A 3 -18.03 -8.06 -5.26
CA ASP A 3 -18.26 -6.68 -5.71
C ASP A 3 -17.92 -5.67 -4.64
N TYR A 4 -18.20 -5.98 -3.38
CA TYR A 4 -17.85 -5.12 -2.26
C TYR A 4 -16.33 -4.93 -2.19
N PHE A 5 -15.57 -6.02 -2.25
CA PHE A 5 -14.11 -5.96 -2.16
C PHE A 5 -13.50 -5.30 -3.39
N ARG A 6 -14.07 -5.52 -4.57
CA ARG A 6 -13.61 -4.84 -5.79
C ARG A 6 -13.74 -3.32 -5.65
N ARG A 7 -14.88 -2.85 -5.16
CA ARG A 7 -15.12 -1.42 -4.95
C ARG A 7 -14.21 -0.86 -3.86
N LEU A 8 -14.04 -1.60 -2.78
CA LEU A 8 -13.17 -1.20 -1.67
C LEU A 8 -11.72 -1.06 -2.14
N ILE A 9 -11.22 -2.05 -2.84
CA ILE A 9 -9.84 -2.05 -3.35
C ILE A 9 -9.62 -0.91 -4.33
N ARG A 10 -10.56 -0.68 -5.25
CA ARG A 10 -10.49 0.43 -6.19
C ARG A 10 -10.51 1.78 -5.48
N HIS A 11 -11.33 1.90 -4.46
CA HIS A 11 -11.44 3.12 -3.67
C HIS A 11 -10.13 3.41 -2.90
N GLU A 12 -9.59 2.41 -2.23
CA GLU A 12 -8.31 2.55 -1.51
C GLU A 12 -7.17 2.86 -2.47
N ARG A 13 -7.15 2.22 -3.64
CA ARG A 13 -6.15 2.50 -4.67
C ARG A 13 -6.21 3.95 -5.10
N GLN A 14 -7.42 4.47 -5.33
CA GLN A 14 -7.61 5.86 -5.74
C GLN A 14 -7.18 6.83 -4.64
N GLU A 15 -7.46 6.52 -3.38
CA GLU A 15 -7.01 7.34 -2.25
C GLU A 15 -5.48 7.42 -2.19
N VAL A 16 -4.80 6.31 -2.45
CA VAL A 16 -3.33 6.28 -2.49
C VAL A 16 -2.82 7.16 -3.63
N LEU A 17 -3.41 7.05 -4.82
CA LEU A 17 -3.03 7.88 -5.96
C LEU A 17 -3.23 9.37 -5.67
N ASP A 18 -4.35 9.74 -5.08
CA ASP A 18 -4.66 11.13 -4.75
C ASP A 18 -3.68 11.67 -3.72
N HIS A 19 -3.33 10.86 -2.72
CA HIS A 19 -2.37 11.24 -1.69
C HIS A 19 -0.97 11.42 -2.25
N ILE A 20 -0.55 10.54 -3.15
CA ILE A 20 0.74 10.66 -3.84
C ILE A 20 0.78 11.97 -4.65
N ASP A 21 -0.32 12.29 -5.35
CA ASP A 21 -0.42 13.53 -6.11
C ASP A 21 -0.28 14.75 -5.21
N GLN A 22 -0.95 14.75 -4.06
CA GLN A 22 -0.86 15.84 -3.09
C GLN A 22 0.57 16.01 -2.59
N MET A 23 1.26 14.92 -2.29
CA MET A 23 2.63 14.97 -1.84
C MET A 23 3.57 15.50 -2.93
N LYS A 24 3.34 15.12 -4.18
CA LYS A 24 4.12 15.63 -5.31
C LYS A 24 3.91 17.13 -5.52
N GLN A 25 2.69 17.62 -5.30
CA GLN A 25 2.41 19.05 -5.36
C GLN A 25 3.15 19.81 -4.26
N GLN A 26 3.25 19.24 -3.06
CA GLN A 26 4.02 19.83 -1.97
C GLN A 26 5.49 19.98 -2.33
N LEU A 27 6.04 19.01 -3.09
CA LEU A 27 7.42 19.12 -3.58
C LEU A 27 7.61 20.32 -4.52
N GLN A 28 6.61 20.58 -5.38
CA GLN A 28 6.67 21.67 -6.35
C GLN A 28 6.49 23.04 -5.71
N ASP A 29 5.67 23.13 -4.65
CA ASP A 29 5.28 24.37 -4.02
C ASP A 29 6.29 24.85 -2.97
N ASN A 30 7.44 24.18 -2.83
CA ASN A 30 8.42 24.47 -1.80
C ASN A 30 9.31 25.62 -2.22
N PRO A 31 9.19 26.83 -1.61
CA PRO A 31 10.01 27.99 -2.00
C PRO A 31 11.47 27.83 -1.56
N GLU A 32 12.39 28.29 -2.42
CA GLU A 32 13.83 28.22 -2.17
C GLU A 32 14.34 29.46 -1.39
N THR A 33 13.56 29.95 -0.42
CA THR A 33 13.90 31.15 0.34
C THR A 33 14.17 30.80 1.79
N GLY A 34 15.13 31.49 2.41
CA GLY A 34 15.43 31.30 3.81
C GLY A 34 16.94 31.25 4.09
N ASP A 35 17.31 31.25 5.37
CA ASP A 35 18.71 31.11 5.79
C ASP A 35 19.14 29.63 5.76
N GLU A 36 20.40 29.37 6.15
CA GLU A 36 20.95 28.00 6.14
C GLU A 36 20.12 27.00 7.03
N GLY A 37 19.62 27.50 8.17
CA GLY A 37 18.79 26.68 9.07
C GLY A 37 17.48 26.29 8.41
N ASP A 38 16.84 27.25 7.74
CA ASP A 38 15.57 27.00 7.04
C ASP A 38 15.79 26.06 5.86
N ILE A 39 16.91 26.19 5.16
CA ILE A 39 17.25 25.30 4.05
C ILE A 39 17.43 23.88 4.54
N ALA A 40 18.13 23.66 5.65
CA ALA A 40 18.37 22.34 6.22
C ALA A 40 17.07 21.66 6.66
N ILE A 41 16.16 22.42 7.29
CA ILE A 41 14.84 21.90 7.70
C ILE A 41 14.05 21.49 6.47
N ARG A 42 14.07 22.31 5.43
CA ARG A 42 13.35 22.03 4.19
C ARG A 42 13.89 20.77 3.51
N GLU A 43 15.21 20.61 3.45
CA GLU A 43 15.82 19.42 2.87
C GLU A 43 15.40 18.15 3.62
N GLU A 44 15.33 18.21 4.95
CA GLU A 44 14.87 17.09 5.76
C GLU A 44 13.39 16.77 5.48
N GLN A 45 12.56 17.81 5.37
CA GLN A 45 11.15 17.64 5.03
C GLN A 45 10.97 16.98 3.66
N LEU A 46 11.79 17.39 2.68
CA LEU A 46 11.77 16.80 1.35
C LEU A 46 12.17 15.32 1.36
N ARG A 47 13.21 14.97 2.15
CA ARG A 47 13.61 13.57 2.29
C ARG A 47 12.51 12.71 2.85
N LEU A 48 11.82 13.20 3.90
CA LEU A 48 10.70 12.49 4.51
C LEU A 48 9.55 12.32 3.51
N LEU A 49 9.27 13.36 2.74
CA LEU A 49 8.22 13.35 1.73
C LEU A 49 8.54 12.33 0.62
N PHE A 50 9.78 12.29 0.14
CA PHE A 50 10.21 11.30 -0.85
C PHE A 50 10.07 9.87 -0.34
N ARG A 51 10.44 9.62 0.92
CA ARG A 51 10.27 8.30 1.54
C ARG A 51 8.80 7.89 1.61
N GLN A 52 7.93 8.85 1.93
CA GLN A 52 6.50 8.58 2.04
C GLN A 52 5.90 8.28 0.67
N ILE A 53 6.28 9.04 -0.36
CA ILE A 53 5.84 8.80 -1.74
C ILE A 53 6.27 7.40 -2.18
N ASP A 54 7.53 7.04 -1.94
CA ASP A 54 8.05 5.72 -2.30
C ASP A 54 7.28 4.60 -1.61
N ARG A 55 7.05 4.73 -0.29
CA ARG A 55 6.33 3.73 0.48
C ARG A 55 4.91 3.54 -0.03
N GLU A 56 4.19 4.64 -0.29
CA GLU A 56 2.81 4.55 -0.76
C GLU A 56 2.72 4.06 -2.19
N SER A 57 3.69 4.42 -3.04
CA SER A 57 3.74 3.92 -4.42
C SER A 57 3.86 2.40 -4.48
N ARG A 58 4.49 1.79 -3.48
CA ARG A 58 4.62 0.34 -3.40
C ARG A 58 3.31 -0.37 -3.05
N LEU A 59 2.31 0.37 -2.58
CA LEU A 59 0.98 -0.21 -2.33
C LEU A 59 0.21 -0.45 -3.62
N LEU A 60 0.47 0.34 -4.67
CA LEU A 60 -0.29 0.26 -5.91
C LEU A 60 -0.23 -1.13 -6.58
N PRO A 61 0.95 -1.78 -6.71
CA PRO A 61 1.00 -3.12 -7.26
C PRO A 61 0.19 -4.14 -6.44
N LYS A 62 0.09 -3.94 -5.13
CA LYS A 62 -0.70 -4.83 -4.26
C LYS A 62 -2.18 -4.73 -4.56
N TYR A 63 -2.69 -3.52 -4.78
CA TYR A 63 -4.08 -3.31 -5.18
C TYR A 63 -4.33 -3.91 -6.57
N ASP A 64 -3.42 -3.70 -7.50
CA ASP A 64 -3.55 -4.26 -8.84
C ASP A 64 -3.55 -5.79 -8.83
N ALA A 65 -2.69 -6.40 -8.00
CA ALA A 65 -2.65 -7.85 -7.85
C ALA A 65 -3.96 -8.38 -7.25
N ALA A 66 -4.54 -7.67 -6.27
CA ALA A 66 -5.81 -8.07 -5.67
C ALA A 66 -6.95 -8.01 -6.68
N LEU A 67 -6.99 -6.95 -7.51
CA LEU A 67 -7.99 -6.84 -8.58
C LEU A 67 -7.84 -7.95 -9.61
N MET A 68 -6.60 -8.33 -9.94
CA MET A 68 -6.33 -9.44 -10.85
C MET A 68 -6.85 -10.77 -10.28
N ARG A 69 -6.64 -10.99 -8.98
CA ARG A 69 -7.11 -12.21 -8.31
C ARG A 69 -8.64 -12.27 -8.30
N LEU A 70 -9.31 -11.11 -8.15
CA LEU A 70 -10.77 -11.04 -8.26
C LEU A 70 -11.24 -11.49 -9.64
N GLU A 71 -10.56 -11.04 -10.69
CA GLU A 71 -10.91 -11.43 -12.07
C GLU A 71 -10.72 -12.93 -12.32
N LYS A 72 -9.67 -13.52 -11.71
CA LYS A 72 -9.35 -14.94 -11.88
C LYS A 72 -10.14 -15.85 -10.96
N GLY A 73 -10.93 -15.31 -10.04
CA GLY A 73 -11.64 -16.11 -9.05
C GLY A 73 -10.75 -16.65 -7.94
N GLU A 74 -9.57 -16.11 -7.76
CA GLU A 74 -8.60 -16.55 -6.74
C GLU A 74 -8.61 -15.68 -5.49
N TYR A 75 -9.32 -14.57 -5.52
CA TYR A 75 -9.37 -13.63 -4.39
C TYR A 75 -10.00 -14.28 -3.16
N GLY A 76 -9.40 -14.00 -2.01
CA GLY A 76 -9.89 -14.52 -0.73
C GLY A 76 -9.34 -15.88 -0.34
N PHE A 77 -8.52 -16.47 -1.21
CA PHE A 77 -7.87 -17.77 -0.95
C PHE A 77 -6.36 -17.57 -0.77
N CYS A 78 -5.81 -18.30 0.17
CA CYS A 78 -4.38 -18.22 0.48
C CYS A 78 -3.55 -18.70 -0.72
N ARG A 79 -2.58 -17.90 -1.12
CA ARG A 79 -1.69 -18.21 -2.24
C ARG A 79 -0.91 -19.51 -2.03
N ASP A 80 -0.51 -19.79 -0.79
CA ASP A 80 0.34 -20.93 -0.47
C ASP A 80 -0.44 -22.20 -0.15
N THR A 81 -1.60 -22.09 0.50
CA THR A 81 -2.36 -23.27 0.98
C THR A 81 -3.63 -23.51 0.18
N GLY A 82 -4.15 -22.52 -0.53
CA GLY A 82 -5.43 -22.60 -1.22
C GLY A 82 -6.64 -22.51 -0.32
N GLU A 83 -6.45 -22.37 0.98
CA GLU A 83 -7.55 -22.27 1.93
C GLU A 83 -8.09 -20.83 1.99
N PRO A 84 -9.37 -20.66 2.44
CA PRO A 84 -9.92 -19.32 2.59
C PRO A 84 -9.11 -18.49 3.59
N ILE A 85 -8.85 -17.23 3.24
CA ILE A 85 -8.17 -16.29 4.13
C ILE A 85 -9.07 -15.85 5.27
N GLY A 86 -10.37 -15.75 5.01
CA GLY A 86 -11.36 -15.34 6.00
C GLY A 86 -11.76 -13.89 5.84
N LEU A 87 -13.04 -13.64 6.06
CA LEU A 87 -13.65 -12.33 5.85
C LEU A 87 -13.02 -11.26 6.76
N GLN A 88 -12.79 -11.59 8.03
CA GLN A 88 -12.24 -10.62 8.98
C GLN A 88 -10.86 -10.11 8.57
N ARG A 89 -10.00 -11.02 8.11
CA ARG A 89 -8.67 -10.63 7.65
C ARG A 89 -8.75 -9.79 6.39
N LEU A 90 -9.65 -10.13 5.45
CA LEU A 90 -9.84 -9.36 4.23
C LEU A 90 -10.41 -7.96 4.49
N LEU A 91 -11.27 -7.81 5.50
CA LEU A 91 -11.79 -6.49 5.89
C LEU A 91 -10.68 -5.60 6.44
N LEU A 92 -9.74 -6.18 7.18
CA LEU A 92 -8.60 -5.44 7.72
C LEU A 92 -7.50 -5.22 6.67
N ARG A 93 -7.28 -6.21 5.81
CA ARG A 93 -6.28 -6.15 4.74
C ARG A 93 -6.87 -6.69 3.45
N PRO A 94 -7.56 -5.84 2.66
CA PRO A 94 -8.19 -6.31 1.41
C PRO A 94 -7.22 -6.87 0.38
N THR A 95 -5.94 -6.53 0.47
CA THR A 95 -4.91 -7.03 -0.43
C THR A 95 -4.23 -8.31 0.05
N ALA A 96 -4.69 -8.90 1.16
CA ALA A 96 -4.06 -10.09 1.73
C ALA A 96 -4.10 -11.26 0.74
N GLU A 97 -2.94 -11.88 0.53
CA GLU A 97 -2.77 -13.05 -0.34
C GLU A 97 -2.47 -14.31 0.47
N LEU A 98 -2.14 -14.16 1.74
CA LEU A 98 -1.79 -15.26 2.63
C LEU A 98 -2.71 -15.27 3.83
N SER A 99 -3.03 -16.47 4.32
CA SER A 99 -3.68 -16.65 5.62
C SER A 99 -2.73 -16.19 6.72
N ILE A 100 -3.27 -15.96 7.93
CA ILE A 100 -2.45 -15.58 9.08
C ILE A 100 -1.37 -16.64 9.33
N GLU A 101 -1.75 -17.92 9.23
CA GLU A 101 -0.84 -19.04 9.44
C GLU A 101 0.30 -19.06 8.42
N ALA A 102 -0.01 -18.89 7.14
CA ALA A 102 0.99 -18.87 6.09
C ALA A 102 1.89 -17.64 6.21
N LYS A 103 1.35 -16.48 6.57
CA LYS A 103 2.12 -15.25 6.77
C LYS A 103 3.09 -15.40 7.95
N THR A 104 2.63 -15.97 9.04
CA THR A 104 3.47 -16.23 10.21
C THR A 104 4.63 -17.17 9.84
N LYS A 105 4.35 -18.19 9.04
CA LYS A 105 5.35 -19.15 8.58
C LYS A 105 6.42 -18.47 7.72
N GLU A 106 6.00 -17.60 6.80
CA GLU A 106 6.90 -16.81 5.95
C GLU A 106 7.83 -15.92 6.80
N GLU A 107 7.26 -15.22 7.77
CA GLU A 107 8.03 -14.34 8.66
C GLU A 107 9.06 -15.10 9.47
N LYS A 108 8.75 -16.31 9.94
CA LYS A 108 9.69 -17.16 10.67
C LYS A 108 10.87 -17.57 9.80
N VAL A 109 10.62 -17.87 8.54
CA VAL A 109 11.69 -18.22 7.60
C VAL A 109 12.60 -17.01 7.34
N GLU A 110 12.07 -15.83 7.24
CA GLU A 110 12.84 -14.60 7.01
C GLU A 110 13.76 -14.26 8.19
N ILE A 111 13.36 -14.60 9.42
CA ILE A 111 14.14 -14.33 10.63
C ILE A 111 15.31 -15.31 10.77
N GLN A 112 15.19 -16.50 10.23
CA GLN A 112 16.25 -17.51 10.26
C GLN A 112 17.26 -17.30 9.15
#